data_58a88e3d7b13e81eed7c5e8ef202a052
#
_entry.id   58a88e3d7b13e81eed7c5e8ef202a052
#
_cell.length_a   1.000
_cell.length_b   1.000
_cell.length_c   1.000
_cell.angle_alpha   90.00
_cell.angle_beta   90.00
_cell.angle_gamma   90.00
#
_symmetry.space_group_name_H-M   'P 1'
#
loop_
_entity.id
_entity.type
_entity.pdbx_description
1 polymer ?
#
loop_
_entity_poly.entity_id
_entity_poly.type
_entity_poly.pdbx_seq_one_letter_code
_entity_poly.pdbx_strand_id
1 'polypeptide(L)'
;MSDKTFKTYAQQMQILVDRGLIINHPRTFTTAMQQDDYYNIINGYKKYFIATMSPEQYVKGTTFEHIYALYNFDQKLREILLPAIIKIEKHVKSVLAYVFSKAYGHDHRTFLVSTNFDNVTPKKILFSQKLINNIYNTINYYQRNGHPSICHYQNNYGYIPLWVLNTVLTFGNISKFYACLKLKEQKEIADHKEDKKRKTVFAKNLFPLTVLQRL
;
A
#
# COMPACT_ATOMS: atom_id res chain seq x y z
N MET A 1 -22.67 27.21 -7.25
CA MET A 1 -21.69 26.18 -7.70
C MET A 1 -21.72 26.20 -9.23
N SER A 2 -20.61 26.50 -9.90
CA SER A 2 -20.57 26.43 -11.37
C SER A 2 -20.57 24.97 -11.79
N ASP A 3 -21.49 24.61 -12.67
CA ASP A 3 -21.63 23.28 -13.20
C ASP A 3 -20.36 22.89 -13.98
N LYS A 4 -19.76 21.72 -13.68
CA LYS A 4 -18.56 21.24 -14.39
C LYS A 4 -18.98 20.54 -15.67
N THR A 5 -19.11 21.33 -16.75
CA THR A 5 -19.44 20.80 -18.06
C THR A 5 -18.30 20.06 -18.72
N PHE A 6 -18.62 19.06 -19.55
CA PHE A 6 -17.65 18.35 -20.39
C PHE A 6 -16.83 19.31 -21.25
N LYS A 7 -15.52 19.03 -21.41
CA LYS A 7 -14.58 19.79 -22.24
C LYS A 7 -13.85 18.85 -23.19
N THR A 8 -13.83 19.21 -24.47
CA THR A 8 -13.01 18.52 -25.47
C THR A 8 -11.52 18.71 -25.19
N TYR A 9 -10.64 17.87 -25.76
CA TYR A 9 -9.19 18.02 -25.59
C TYR A 9 -8.68 19.38 -26.03
N ALA A 10 -9.24 19.97 -27.13
CA ALA A 10 -8.89 21.29 -27.57
C ALA A 10 -9.30 22.38 -26.55
N GLN A 11 -10.48 22.26 -25.93
CA GLN A 11 -10.91 23.16 -24.87
C GLN A 11 -10.10 23.03 -23.60
N GLN A 12 -9.71 21.81 -23.23
CA GLN A 12 -8.81 21.56 -22.09
C GLN A 12 -7.43 22.19 -22.33
N MET A 13 -6.90 22.03 -23.55
CA MET A 13 -5.64 22.65 -23.97
C MET A 13 -5.72 24.20 -23.86
N GLN A 14 -6.77 24.78 -24.37
CA GLN A 14 -6.96 26.24 -24.33
C GLN A 14 -7.02 26.78 -22.90
N ILE A 15 -7.75 26.11 -22.00
CA ILE A 15 -7.81 26.47 -20.58
C ILE A 15 -6.42 26.48 -19.93
N LEU A 16 -5.56 25.53 -20.27
CA LEU A 16 -4.19 25.46 -19.73
C LEU A 16 -3.31 26.58 -20.30
N VAL A 17 -3.45 26.89 -21.58
CA VAL A 17 -2.75 28.03 -22.25
C VAL A 17 -3.19 29.35 -21.64
N ASP A 18 -4.47 29.56 -21.41
CA ASP A 18 -5.01 30.75 -20.74
C ASP A 18 -4.46 30.95 -19.32
N ARG A 19 -4.07 29.86 -18.68
CA ARG A 19 -3.42 29.86 -17.36
C ARG A 19 -1.88 29.95 -17.43
N GLY A 20 -1.33 30.21 -18.62
CA GLY A 20 0.09 30.44 -18.84
C GLY A 20 0.93 29.16 -19.03
N LEU A 21 0.32 27.98 -19.22
CA LEU A 21 1.05 26.77 -19.59
C LEU A 21 1.40 26.82 -21.08
N ILE A 22 2.66 26.56 -21.41
CA ILE A 22 3.12 26.46 -22.79
C ILE A 22 2.92 25.00 -23.27
N ILE A 23 2.35 24.82 -24.45
CA ILE A 23 2.17 23.51 -25.08
C ILE A 23 2.91 23.52 -26.40
N ASN A 24 4.13 22.97 -26.42
CA ASN A 24 4.97 22.97 -27.60
C ASN A 24 4.49 21.99 -28.68
N HIS A 25 3.92 20.87 -28.26
CA HIS A 25 3.49 19.77 -29.12
C HIS A 25 2.02 19.40 -28.88
N PRO A 26 1.04 20.07 -29.55
CA PRO A 26 -0.40 19.82 -29.37
C PRO A 26 -0.82 18.36 -29.63
N ARG A 27 -0.18 17.69 -30.57
CA ARG A 27 -0.44 16.24 -30.83
C ARG A 27 -0.04 15.37 -29.65
N THR A 28 1.14 15.62 -29.07
CA THR A 28 1.61 14.90 -27.86
C THR A 28 0.66 15.13 -26.69
N PHE A 29 0.19 16.36 -26.49
CA PHE A 29 -0.82 16.67 -25.48
C PHE A 29 -2.09 15.82 -25.69
N THR A 30 -2.65 15.85 -26.90
CA THR A 30 -3.89 15.10 -27.21
C THR A 30 -3.71 13.60 -26.99
N THR A 31 -2.60 13.03 -27.45
CA THR A 31 -2.29 11.59 -27.24
C THR A 31 -2.17 11.26 -25.76
N ALA A 32 -1.47 12.07 -24.97
CA ALA A 32 -1.34 11.86 -23.53
C ALA A 32 -2.70 11.92 -22.83
N MET A 33 -3.59 12.88 -23.20
CA MET A 33 -4.93 12.97 -22.65
C MET A 33 -5.84 11.80 -23.01
N GLN A 34 -5.59 11.15 -24.15
CA GLN A 34 -6.33 9.95 -24.58
C GLN A 34 -5.87 8.68 -23.85
N GLN A 35 -4.57 8.59 -23.53
CA GLN A 35 -3.98 7.41 -22.89
C GLN A 35 -4.10 7.43 -21.37
N ASP A 36 -3.85 8.59 -20.74
CA ASP A 36 -3.60 8.69 -19.30
C ASP A 36 -4.55 9.64 -18.57
N ASP A 37 -5.41 10.31 -19.31
CA ASP A 37 -6.42 11.31 -18.92
C ASP A 37 -5.85 12.60 -18.27
N TYR A 38 -6.67 13.69 -18.39
CA TYR A 38 -6.38 15.02 -17.86
C TYR A 38 -6.17 15.01 -16.33
N TYR A 39 -7.00 14.26 -15.61
CA TYR A 39 -6.99 14.31 -14.16
C TYR A 39 -5.69 13.72 -13.60
N ASN A 40 -5.26 12.61 -14.15
CA ASN A 40 -4.04 11.94 -13.72
C ASN A 40 -2.78 12.74 -14.03
N ILE A 41 -2.67 13.30 -15.23
CA ILE A 41 -1.48 14.07 -15.63
C ILE A 41 -1.52 15.46 -15.01
N ILE A 42 -2.56 16.26 -15.33
CA ILE A 42 -2.56 17.67 -14.97
C ILE A 42 -2.86 17.85 -13.47
N ASN A 43 -3.99 17.35 -12.98
CA ASN A 43 -4.35 17.56 -11.58
C ASN A 43 -3.42 16.81 -10.61
N GLY A 44 -2.86 15.68 -11.02
CA GLY A 44 -1.89 14.93 -10.22
C GLY A 44 -0.59 15.69 -9.97
N TYR A 45 -0.10 16.45 -10.96
CA TYR A 45 1.27 16.99 -10.91
C TYR A 45 1.35 18.52 -11.01
N LYS A 46 0.30 19.24 -11.43
CA LYS A 46 0.31 20.71 -11.61
C LYS A 46 0.80 21.48 -10.38
N LYS A 47 0.56 20.98 -9.17
CA LYS A 47 0.90 21.69 -7.93
C LYS A 47 2.37 22.08 -7.82
N TYR A 48 3.26 21.38 -8.50
CA TYR A 48 4.70 21.67 -8.53
C TYR A 48 5.08 22.77 -9.53
N PHE A 49 4.12 23.17 -10.38
CA PHE A 49 4.34 24.10 -11.50
C PHE A 49 3.44 25.33 -11.43
N ILE A 50 2.63 25.47 -10.39
CA ILE A 50 1.71 26.60 -10.21
C ILE A 50 2.39 27.69 -9.39
N ALA A 51 2.31 28.94 -9.88
CA ALA A 51 2.76 30.14 -9.19
C ALA A 51 1.67 30.68 -8.25
N THR A 52 0.40 30.69 -8.67
CA THR A 52 -0.75 31.13 -7.87
C THR A 52 -1.93 30.18 -8.03
N MET A 53 -2.68 29.96 -6.94
CA MET A 53 -3.82 29.04 -6.94
C MET A 53 -5.16 29.72 -7.28
N SER A 54 -5.25 31.02 -7.08
CA SER A 54 -6.48 31.77 -7.28
C SER A 54 -6.19 33.20 -7.76
N PRO A 55 -6.29 33.50 -9.06
CA PRO A 55 -6.57 32.58 -10.16
C PRO A 55 -5.42 31.60 -10.37
N GLU A 56 -5.74 30.37 -10.86
CA GLU A 56 -4.71 29.36 -11.15
C GLU A 56 -3.84 29.82 -12.31
N GLN A 57 -2.53 30.02 -12.04
CA GLN A 57 -1.53 30.45 -13.02
C GLN A 57 -0.26 29.61 -12.89
N TYR A 58 0.28 29.17 -14.01
CA TYR A 58 1.54 28.43 -14.06
C TYR A 58 2.75 29.35 -13.89
N VAL A 59 3.82 28.81 -13.35
CA VAL A 59 5.12 29.49 -13.33
C VAL A 59 5.56 29.79 -14.75
N LYS A 60 6.06 31.02 -15.00
CA LYS A 60 6.51 31.47 -16.32
C LYS A 60 7.53 30.50 -16.91
N GLY A 61 7.31 30.08 -18.16
CA GLY A 61 8.17 29.13 -18.87
C GLY A 61 7.84 27.66 -18.59
N THR A 62 6.80 27.36 -17.78
CA THR A 62 6.36 25.98 -17.61
C THR A 62 5.72 25.47 -18.89
N THR A 63 6.13 24.27 -19.31
CA THR A 63 5.55 23.59 -20.46
C THR A 63 4.76 22.36 -20.04
N PHE A 64 3.83 21.91 -20.88
CA PHE A 64 3.14 20.63 -20.69
C PHE A 64 4.14 19.47 -20.62
N GLU A 65 5.18 19.53 -21.43
CA GLU A 65 6.23 18.53 -21.49
C GLU A 65 6.95 18.35 -20.15
N HIS A 66 7.13 19.42 -19.36
CA HIS A 66 7.67 19.33 -18.00
C HIS A 66 6.76 18.52 -17.07
N ILE A 67 5.44 18.79 -17.10
CA ILE A 67 4.45 18.08 -16.30
C ILE A 67 4.40 16.59 -16.72
N TYR A 68 4.37 16.36 -18.03
CA TYR A 68 4.28 15.03 -18.59
C TYR A 68 5.55 14.19 -18.35
N ALA A 69 6.72 14.84 -18.39
CA ALA A 69 7.98 14.19 -18.04
C ALA A 69 7.99 13.71 -16.55
N LEU A 70 7.49 14.55 -15.64
CA LEU A 70 7.37 14.18 -14.23
C LEU A 70 6.36 13.03 -14.03
N TYR A 71 5.22 13.08 -14.70
CA TYR A 71 4.23 12.00 -14.71
C TYR A 71 4.87 10.67 -15.18
N ASN A 72 5.53 10.69 -16.34
CA ASN A 72 6.18 9.50 -16.90
C ASN A 72 7.31 8.96 -16.02
N PHE A 73 8.08 9.84 -15.38
CA PHE A 73 9.09 9.43 -14.41
C PHE A 73 8.47 8.68 -13.22
N ASP A 74 7.38 9.22 -12.65
CA ASP A 74 6.68 8.58 -11.53
C ASP A 74 6.07 7.23 -11.94
N GLN A 75 5.49 7.13 -13.15
CA GLN A 75 4.97 5.86 -13.68
C GLN A 75 6.08 4.80 -13.80
N LYS A 76 7.21 5.15 -14.40
CA LYS A 76 8.36 4.23 -14.52
C LYS A 76 8.92 3.81 -13.16
N LEU A 77 8.95 4.73 -12.20
CA LEU A 77 9.37 4.41 -10.84
C LEU A 77 8.41 3.41 -10.17
N ARG A 78 7.10 3.58 -10.36
CA ARG A 78 6.08 2.64 -9.86
C ARG A 78 6.21 1.27 -10.52
N GLU A 79 6.45 1.20 -11.83
CA GLU A 79 6.66 -0.06 -12.55
C GLU A 79 7.84 -0.86 -12.01
N ILE A 80 8.89 -0.20 -11.54
CA ILE A 80 10.06 -0.84 -10.94
C ILE A 80 9.78 -1.25 -9.49
N LEU A 81 9.18 -0.35 -8.70
CA LEU A 81 9.03 -0.55 -7.26
C LEU A 81 7.88 -1.50 -6.90
N LEU A 82 6.74 -1.43 -7.60
CA LEU A 82 5.56 -2.21 -7.25
C LEU A 82 5.78 -3.73 -7.28
N PRO A 83 6.40 -4.31 -8.32
CA PRO A 83 6.72 -5.75 -8.33
C PRO A 83 7.67 -6.16 -7.20
N ALA A 84 8.64 -5.30 -6.87
CA ALA A 84 9.56 -5.55 -5.76
C ALA A 84 8.82 -5.55 -4.40
N ILE A 85 7.92 -4.59 -4.18
CA ILE A 85 7.10 -4.50 -2.96
C ILE A 85 6.18 -5.72 -2.84
N ILE A 86 5.52 -6.13 -3.93
CA ILE A 86 4.66 -7.33 -3.94
C ILE A 86 5.46 -8.59 -3.61
N LYS A 87 6.69 -8.72 -4.15
CA LYS A 87 7.56 -9.85 -3.84
C LYS A 87 7.95 -9.88 -2.37
N ILE A 88 8.27 -8.72 -1.80
CA ILE A 88 8.59 -8.57 -0.37
C ILE A 88 7.36 -8.93 0.48
N GLU A 89 6.19 -8.41 0.14
CA GLU A 89 4.95 -8.72 0.86
C GLU A 89 4.69 -10.23 0.91
N LYS A 90 4.76 -10.91 -0.24
CA LYS A 90 4.56 -12.37 -0.31
C LYS A 90 5.57 -13.13 0.56
N HIS A 91 6.82 -12.73 0.52
CA HIS A 91 7.88 -13.36 1.32
C HIS A 91 7.62 -13.16 2.82
N VAL A 92 7.34 -11.93 3.26
CA VAL A 92 7.05 -11.64 4.68
C VAL A 92 5.83 -12.42 5.17
N LYS A 93 4.75 -12.45 4.40
CA LYS A 93 3.54 -13.24 4.72
C LYS A 93 3.86 -14.71 4.91
N SER A 94 4.66 -15.30 4.02
CA SER A 94 5.05 -16.71 4.09
C SER A 94 5.89 -17.01 5.32
N VAL A 95 6.96 -16.26 5.56
CA VAL A 95 7.86 -16.47 6.70
C VAL A 95 7.14 -16.22 8.03
N LEU A 96 6.36 -15.17 8.13
CA LEU A 96 5.58 -14.86 9.33
C LEU A 96 4.60 -15.99 9.65
N ALA A 97 3.85 -16.47 8.64
CA ALA A 97 2.93 -17.59 8.85
C ALA A 97 3.66 -18.85 9.31
N TYR A 98 4.82 -19.15 8.72
CA TYR A 98 5.62 -20.32 9.11
C TYR A 98 6.11 -20.21 10.57
N VAL A 99 6.80 -19.12 10.91
CA VAL A 99 7.38 -18.92 12.25
C VAL A 99 6.30 -18.89 13.32
N PHE A 100 5.22 -18.16 13.07
CA PHE A 100 4.14 -18.01 14.05
C PHE A 100 3.34 -19.31 14.25
N SER A 101 3.02 -20.01 13.16
CA SER A 101 2.31 -21.30 13.25
C SER A 101 3.19 -22.40 13.88
N LYS A 102 4.50 -22.39 13.65
CA LYS A 102 5.45 -23.27 14.34
C LYS A 102 5.44 -23.07 15.85
N ALA A 103 5.30 -21.83 16.30
CA ALA A 103 5.32 -21.47 17.72
C ALA A 103 3.96 -21.68 18.42
N TYR A 104 2.85 -21.39 17.74
CA TYR A 104 1.53 -21.27 18.38
C TYR A 104 0.44 -22.11 17.73
N GLY A 105 0.78 -22.96 16.75
CA GLY A 105 -0.16 -23.85 16.07
C GLY A 105 -0.89 -23.17 14.91
N HIS A 106 -1.86 -23.91 14.37
CA HIS A 106 -2.52 -23.56 13.11
C HIS A 106 -3.98 -23.11 13.27
N ASP A 107 -4.57 -23.29 14.43
CA ASP A 107 -5.96 -22.89 14.70
C ASP A 107 -6.01 -21.41 15.12
N HIS A 108 -6.72 -20.56 14.34
CA HIS A 108 -6.82 -19.13 14.63
C HIS A 108 -7.44 -18.84 16.01
N ARG A 109 -8.27 -19.72 16.54
CA ARG A 109 -8.88 -19.56 17.86
C ARG A 109 -7.85 -19.75 19.00
N THR A 110 -6.80 -20.53 18.76
CA THR A 110 -5.75 -20.78 19.73
C THR A 110 -4.55 -19.86 19.55
N PHE A 111 -4.20 -19.46 18.32
CA PHE A 111 -3.06 -18.59 18.13
C PHE A 111 -3.40 -17.09 18.22
N LEU A 112 -4.65 -16.65 17.95
CA LEU A 112 -5.09 -15.26 18.11
C LEU A 112 -5.51 -14.94 19.56
N VAL A 113 -4.63 -15.22 20.50
CA VAL A 113 -4.80 -14.86 21.90
C VAL A 113 -3.69 -13.90 22.34
N SER A 114 -4.01 -12.94 23.22
CA SER A 114 -3.08 -11.86 23.60
C SER A 114 -1.76 -12.37 24.19
N THR A 115 -1.77 -13.52 24.87
CA THR A 115 -0.58 -14.15 25.47
C THR A 115 0.46 -14.60 24.45
N ASN A 116 0.08 -14.81 23.20
CA ASN A 116 0.97 -15.19 22.11
C ASN A 116 1.71 -13.98 21.49
N PHE A 117 1.31 -12.78 21.86
CA PHE A 117 1.90 -11.52 21.41
C PHE A 117 2.74 -10.86 22.52
N ASP A 118 3.46 -9.79 22.14
CA ASP A 118 4.20 -8.97 23.11
C ASP A 118 3.21 -8.17 23.99
N ASN A 119 3.14 -8.54 25.26
CA ASN A 119 2.22 -7.99 26.24
C ASN A 119 2.94 -7.36 27.46
N VAL A 120 4.20 -6.94 27.26
CA VAL A 120 5.05 -6.42 28.37
C VAL A 120 4.50 -5.08 28.92
N THR A 121 3.81 -4.28 28.11
CA THR A 121 3.24 -2.99 28.53
C THR A 121 1.73 -2.90 28.23
N PRO A 122 0.97 -2.09 28.98
CA PRO A 122 -0.45 -1.87 28.70
C PRO A 122 -0.73 -1.39 27.26
N LYS A 123 0.17 -0.55 26.70
CA LYS A 123 0.08 -0.08 25.32
C LYS A 123 0.22 -1.24 24.31
N LYS A 124 1.13 -2.17 24.55
CA LYS A 124 1.33 -3.35 23.69
C LYS A 124 0.16 -4.32 23.78
N ILE A 125 -0.40 -4.52 24.98
CA ILE A 125 -1.62 -5.31 25.19
C ILE A 125 -2.77 -4.74 24.35
N LEU A 126 -3.03 -3.43 24.49
CA LEU A 126 -4.09 -2.77 23.71
C LEU A 126 -3.89 -2.89 22.22
N PHE A 127 -2.64 -2.78 21.76
CA PHE A 127 -2.29 -2.88 20.33
C PHE A 127 -2.51 -4.29 19.78
N SER A 128 -2.13 -5.34 20.53
CA SER A 128 -2.37 -6.74 20.14
C SER A 128 -3.87 -7.08 20.16
N GLN A 129 -4.64 -6.57 21.13
CA GLN A 129 -6.09 -6.74 21.16
C GLN A 129 -6.78 -6.10 19.95
N LYS A 130 -6.38 -4.89 19.57
CA LYS A 130 -6.88 -4.23 18.34
C LYS A 130 -6.55 -5.02 17.09
N LEU A 131 -5.34 -5.58 17.00
CA LEU A 131 -4.95 -6.46 15.89
C LEU A 131 -5.83 -7.71 15.84
N ILE A 132 -5.98 -8.41 16.95
CA ILE A 132 -6.80 -9.63 17.06
C ILE A 132 -8.23 -9.35 16.62
N ASN A 133 -8.85 -8.29 17.15
CA ASN A 133 -10.21 -7.90 16.77
C ASN A 133 -10.32 -7.56 15.28
N ASN A 134 -9.33 -6.88 14.70
CA ASN A 134 -9.30 -6.57 13.29
C ASN A 134 -9.22 -7.84 12.42
N ILE A 135 -8.42 -8.84 12.84
CA ILE A 135 -8.31 -10.11 12.11
C ILE A 135 -9.64 -10.89 12.21
N TYR A 136 -10.29 -10.97 13.38
CA TYR A 136 -11.60 -11.59 13.50
C TYR A 136 -12.67 -10.90 12.64
N ASN A 137 -12.66 -9.56 12.61
CA ASN A 137 -13.56 -8.82 11.72
C ASN A 137 -13.30 -9.13 10.24
N THR A 138 -12.04 -9.27 9.86
CA THR A 138 -11.63 -9.68 8.50
C THR A 138 -12.11 -11.09 8.18
N ILE A 139 -11.94 -12.05 9.08
CA ILE A 139 -12.44 -13.42 8.93
C ILE A 139 -13.95 -13.40 8.73
N ASN A 140 -14.70 -12.74 9.61
CA ASN A 140 -16.16 -12.66 9.54
C ASN A 140 -16.64 -12.00 8.25
N TYR A 141 -15.97 -10.94 7.81
CA TYR A 141 -16.29 -10.27 6.55
C TYR A 141 -16.14 -11.23 5.35
N TYR A 142 -14.98 -11.87 5.22
CA TYR A 142 -14.71 -12.77 4.09
C TYR A 142 -15.52 -14.08 4.14
N GLN A 143 -15.84 -14.56 5.33
CA GLN A 143 -16.74 -15.71 5.51
C GLN A 143 -18.16 -15.38 5.04
N ARG A 144 -18.71 -14.22 5.44
CA ARG A 144 -20.05 -13.77 5.02
C ARG A 144 -20.15 -13.51 3.51
N ASN A 145 -19.05 -13.05 2.90
CA ASN A 145 -18.97 -12.77 1.47
C ASN A 145 -18.53 -13.99 0.63
N GLY A 146 -18.48 -15.18 1.21
CA GLY A 146 -18.26 -16.42 0.48
C GLY A 146 -16.83 -16.60 -0.08
N HIS A 147 -15.81 -16.03 0.57
CA HIS A 147 -14.44 -16.17 0.07
C HIS A 147 -14.02 -17.64 0.04
N PRO A 148 -13.63 -18.21 -1.13
CA PRO A 148 -13.46 -19.65 -1.30
C PRO A 148 -12.56 -20.31 -0.27
N SER A 149 -11.34 -19.79 -0.05
CA SER A 149 -10.38 -20.39 0.89
C SER A 149 -10.84 -20.28 2.35
N ILE A 150 -11.43 -19.14 2.75
CA ILE A 150 -11.90 -18.92 4.12
C ILE A 150 -13.08 -19.86 4.43
N CYS A 151 -14.09 -19.90 3.54
CA CYS A 151 -15.25 -20.78 3.70
C CYS A 151 -14.86 -22.26 3.65
N HIS A 152 -13.95 -22.64 2.75
CA HIS A 152 -13.47 -24.01 2.67
C HIS A 152 -12.87 -24.51 3.99
N TYR A 153 -11.93 -23.73 4.56
CA TYR A 153 -11.28 -24.12 5.82
C TYR A 153 -12.25 -24.07 7.00
N GLN A 154 -13.10 -23.06 7.07
CA GLN A 154 -14.12 -22.96 8.13
C GLN A 154 -15.09 -24.15 8.10
N ASN A 155 -15.61 -24.52 6.91
CA ASN A 155 -16.62 -25.55 6.78
C ASN A 155 -16.05 -26.97 6.95
N ASN A 156 -14.84 -27.23 6.45
CA ASN A 156 -14.26 -28.57 6.47
C ASN A 156 -13.41 -28.87 7.73
N TYR A 157 -12.82 -27.83 8.34
CA TYR A 157 -11.89 -28.01 9.48
C TYR A 157 -12.33 -27.26 10.73
N GLY A 158 -13.28 -26.33 10.62
CA GLY A 158 -13.75 -25.50 11.74
C GLY A 158 -12.78 -24.42 12.20
N TYR A 159 -11.63 -24.26 11.53
CA TYR A 159 -10.61 -23.23 11.83
C TYR A 159 -9.94 -22.72 10.55
N ILE A 160 -9.25 -21.59 10.65
CA ILE A 160 -8.56 -20.97 9.53
C ILE A 160 -7.09 -20.77 9.92
N PRO A 161 -6.15 -21.45 9.25
CA PRO A 161 -4.71 -21.28 9.50
C PRO A 161 -4.19 -19.91 9.06
N LEU A 162 -3.08 -19.45 9.65
CA LEU A 162 -2.51 -18.15 9.33
C LEU A 162 -2.07 -18.04 7.87
N TRP A 163 -1.55 -19.13 7.26
CA TRP A 163 -1.20 -19.13 5.83
C TRP A 163 -2.41 -18.97 4.90
N VAL A 164 -3.60 -19.36 5.36
CA VAL A 164 -4.86 -19.10 4.63
C VAL A 164 -5.32 -17.67 4.87
N LEU A 165 -5.26 -17.16 6.10
CA LEU A 165 -5.56 -15.76 6.44
C LEU A 165 -4.69 -14.79 5.64
N ASN A 166 -3.45 -15.13 5.33
CA ASN A 166 -2.55 -14.32 4.51
C ASN A 166 -3.10 -14.01 3.11
N THR A 167 -4.06 -14.78 2.61
CA THR A 167 -4.70 -14.51 1.30
C THR A 167 -5.62 -13.29 1.36
N VAL A 168 -6.14 -12.95 2.53
CA VAL A 168 -7.09 -11.86 2.74
C VAL A 168 -6.53 -10.71 3.59
N LEU A 169 -5.43 -10.93 4.32
CA LEU A 169 -4.77 -9.88 5.09
C LEU A 169 -3.98 -8.94 4.18
N THR A 170 -4.14 -7.63 4.39
CA THR A 170 -3.35 -6.61 3.69
C THR A 170 -1.91 -6.57 4.22
N PHE A 171 -0.98 -5.95 3.47
CA PHE A 171 0.39 -5.73 3.95
C PHE A 171 0.42 -4.87 5.23
N GLY A 172 -0.50 -3.91 5.37
CA GLY A 172 -0.68 -3.14 6.60
C GLY A 172 -1.08 -3.99 7.81
N ASN A 173 -1.95 -5.01 7.61
CA ASN A 173 -2.28 -5.96 8.65
C ASN A 173 -1.07 -6.80 9.05
N ILE A 174 -0.29 -7.27 8.09
CA ILE A 174 0.94 -8.05 8.32
C ILE A 174 2.01 -7.23 9.03
N SER A 175 2.18 -5.97 8.67
CA SER A 175 3.09 -5.05 9.36
C SER A 175 2.72 -4.87 10.84
N LYS A 176 1.43 -4.67 11.13
CA LYS A 176 0.92 -4.59 12.51
C LYS A 176 1.09 -5.92 13.24
N PHE A 177 0.86 -7.03 12.55
CA PHE A 177 1.05 -8.38 13.13
C PHE A 177 2.51 -8.58 13.54
N TYR A 178 3.45 -8.28 12.65
CA TYR A 178 4.89 -8.35 12.96
C TYR A 178 5.26 -7.47 14.16
N ALA A 179 4.74 -6.25 14.22
CA ALA A 179 5.01 -5.32 15.33
C ALA A 179 4.46 -5.80 16.68
N CYS A 180 3.41 -6.65 16.67
CA CYS A 180 2.85 -7.25 17.88
C CYS A 180 3.60 -8.51 18.34
N LEU A 181 4.47 -9.10 17.53
CA LEU A 181 5.18 -10.32 17.89
C LEU A 181 6.17 -10.08 19.03
N LYS A 182 6.45 -11.13 19.80
CA LYS A 182 7.54 -11.13 20.78
C LYS A 182 8.89 -11.02 20.05
N LEU A 183 9.87 -10.48 20.71
CA LEU A 183 11.21 -10.24 20.14
C LEU A 183 11.85 -11.52 19.56
N LYS A 184 11.56 -12.69 20.12
CA LYS A 184 12.07 -13.98 19.64
C LYS A 184 11.59 -14.26 18.22
N GLU A 185 10.27 -14.18 18.00
CA GLU A 185 9.66 -14.43 16.68
C GLU A 185 10.06 -13.35 15.66
N GLN A 186 10.15 -12.07 16.08
CA GLN A 186 10.65 -11.01 15.22
C GLN A 186 12.07 -11.27 14.71
N LYS A 187 12.96 -11.74 15.60
CA LYS A 187 14.34 -12.12 15.23
C LYS A 187 14.36 -13.33 14.31
N GLU A 188 13.57 -14.38 14.61
CA GLU A 188 13.50 -15.57 13.77
C GLU A 188 13.00 -15.22 12.35
N ILE A 189 12.00 -14.37 12.22
CA ILE A 189 11.52 -13.87 10.91
C ILE A 189 12.60 -13.06 10.18
N ALA A 190 13.30 -12.17 10.89
CA ALA A 190 14.37 -11.34 10.31
C ALA A 190 15.59 -12.17 9.88
N ASP A 191 15.87 -13.27 10.60
CA ASP A 191 16.99 -14.17 10.32
C ASP A 191 16.65 -15.29 9.34
N HIS A 192 15.36 -15.45 8.98
CA HIS A 192 14.93 -16.47 8.04
C HIS A 192 15.56 -16.23 6.67
N LYS A 193 16.55 -17.06 6.35
CA LYS A 193 17.44 -16.86 5.22
C LYS A 193 16.79 -17.24 3.89
N GLU A 194 16.54 -16.25 3.06
CA GLU A 194 16.84 -16.34 1.64
C GLU A 194 17.97 -15.33 1.36
N ASP A 195 19.13 -15.82 0.95
CA ASP A 195 20.33 -15.09 0.54
C ASP A 195 20.94 -14.05 1.51
N LYS A 196 22.19 -14.31 1.91
CA LYS A 196 23.06 -13.41 2.72
C LYS A 196 23.16 -11.97 2.16
N LYS A 197 22.89 -11.73 0.88
CA LYS A 197 22.91 -10.42 0.24
C LYS A 197 21.67 -9.55 0.52
N ARG A 198 20.53 -10.09 0.97
CA ARG A 198 19.29 -9.36 1.23
C ARG A 198 19.07 -8.93 2.68
N LYS A 199 19.87 -9.43 3.62
CA LYS A 199 19.75 -9.12 5.07
C LYS A 199 19.77 -7.62 5.40
N THR A 200 20.55 -6.83 4.67
CA THR A 200 20.80 -5.41 4.99
C THR A 200 19.62 -4.51 4.61
N VAL A 201 18.86 -4.87 3.59
CA VAL A 201 17.74 -4.05 3.09
C VAL A 201 16.47 -4.29 3.91
N PHE A 202 16.26 -5.53 4.38
CA PHE A 202 15.02 -5.92 5.06
C PHE A 202 14.92 -5.38 6.49
N ALA A 203 15.99 -5.53 7.28
CA ALA A 203 15.98 -5.15 8.69
C ALA A 203 16.09 -3.64 8.93
N LYS A 204 16.75 -2.89 8.02
CA LYS A 204 17.00 -1.45 8.22
C LYS A 204 16.01 -0.52 7.53
N ASN A 205 15.41 -0.92 6.39
CA ASN A 205 14.68 0.02 5.53
C ASN A 205 13.17 -0.24 5.42
N LEU A 206 12.67 -1.44 5.72
CA LEU A 206 11.25 -1.75 5.56
C LEU A 206 10.39 -1.54 6.80
N PHE A 207 10.98 -1.58 7.98
CA PHE A 207 10.30 -1.33 9.24
C PHE A 207 11.09 -0.33 10.08
N PRO A 208 11.16 0.95 9.70
CA PRO A 208 11.63 1.96 10.64
C PRO A 208 10.64 1.97 11.80
N LEU A 209 11.12 1.63 12.99
CA LEU A 209 10.38 1.69 14.28
C LEU A 209 9.66 3.04 14.48
N THR A 210 10.10 4.08 13.79
CA THR A 210 9.56 5.44 13.83
C THR A 210 8.22 5.62 13.09
N VAL A 211 7.87 4.78 12.10
CA VAL A 211 6.58 4.87 11.39
C VAL A 211 5.45 4.27 12.23
N LEU A 212 5.76 3.28 13.07
CA LEU A 212 4.76 2.63 13.93
C LEU A 212 4.47 3.40 15.23
N GLN A 213 5.25 4.44 15.57
CA GLN A 213 5.00 5.29 16.74
C GLN A 213 4.06 6.47 16.46
N ARG A 214 3.71 6.73 15.19
CA ARG A 214 2.85 7.86 14.78
C ARG A 214 1.45 7.47 14.29
N LEU A 215 1.09 6.20 14.39
CA LEU A 215 -0.27 5.68 14.18
C LEU A 215 -0.81 5.13 15.52
#